data_6e8159489be93fb3c4fd00a6d05270e4
#
_entry.id   6e8159489be93fb3c4fd00a6d05270e4
#
_cell.length_a   1.000
_cell.length_b   1.000
_cell.length_c   1.000
_cell.angle_alpha   90.00
_cell.angle_beta   90.00
_cell.angle_gamma   90.00
#
_symmetry.space_group_name_H-M   'P 1'
#
loop_
_entity.id
_entity.type
_entity.pdbx_description
1 polymer ?
#
loop_
_entity_poly.entity_id
_entity_poly.type
_entity_poly.pdbx_seq_one_letter_code
_entity_poly.pdbx_strand_id
1 'polypeptide(L)'
;MPDHITDIGDRAFRSCSEMILTELPDSIISIGYETFRYCTGLTLTELSTNLKVLGTFAFGNCDNLMLSKLPNGVVDIGNKAFCFCPKITLNRIPSSVQRIGDEAFTGCSGLTNITFEAIVKNMYLTVFSNCPNLTIIRVPWSEGAVSGAPWGAANATIIYDYTNKEEN
;
A
#
# COMPACT_ATOMS: atom_id res chain seq x y z
N MET A 1 -10.35 3.62 19.31
CA MET A 1 -9.14 4.31 19.82
C MET A 1 -9.52 5.74 20.17
N PRO A 2 -8.85 6.41 21.14
CA PRO A 2 -9.12 7.83 21.42
C PRO A 2 -8.68 8.74 20.27
N ASP A 3 -9.45 9.81 20.00
CA ASP A 3 -9.23 10.70 18.84
C ASP A 3 -8.01 11.64 18.94
N HIS A 4 -7.27 11.59 20.05
CA HIS A 4 -6.05 12.39 20.24
C HIS A 4 -4.75 11.62 20.00
N ILE A 5 -4.84 10.31 19.67
CA ILE A 5 -3.67 9.50 19.34
C ILE A 5 -3.27 9.80 17.91
N THR A 6 -1.99 10.17 17.70
CA THR A 6 -1.42 10.45 16.37
C THR A 6 -0.58 9.31 15.82
N ASP A 7 -0.05 8.48 16.70
CA ASP A 7 0.90 7.43 16.32
C ASP A 7 0.53 6.09 16.97
N ILE A 8 0.55 5.02 16.18
CA ILE A 8 0.43 3.67 16.70
C ILE A 8 1.82 3.05 16.65
N GLY A 9 2.36 2.77 17.84
CA GLY A 9 3.75 2.35 18.02
C GLY A 9 4.08 0.97 17.45
N ASP A 10 5.36 0.66 17.41
CA ASP A 10 5.91 -0.59 16.92
C ASP A 10 5.28 -1.79 17.63
N ARG A 11 4.82 -2.77 16.83
CA ARG A 11 4.26 -4.04 17.32
C ARG A 11 3.05 -3.93 18.26
N ALA A 12 2.40 -2.74 18.36
CA ALA A 12 1.34 -2.49 19.33
C ALA A 12 0.19 -3.53 19.28
N PHE A 13 -0.11 -4.06 18.09
CA PHE A 13 -1.15 -5.06 17.86
C PHE A 13 -0.64 -6.30 17.10
N ARG A 14 0.68 -6.52 17.10
CA ARG A 14 1.25 -7.64 16.35
C ARG A 14 0.63 -8.98 16.79
N SER A 15 0.23 -9.79 15.82
CA SER A 15 -0.38 -11.11 16.02
C SER A 15 -1.72 -11.08 16.79
N CYS A 16 -2.42 -9.96 16.82
CA CYS A 16 -3.78 -9.90 17.34
C CYS A 16 -4.77 -10.48 16.31
N SER A 17 -4.75 -11.81 16.13
CA SER A 17 -5.50 -12.50 15.06
C SER A 17 -7.02 -12.35 15.17
N GLU A 18 -7.53 -12.21 16.38
CA GLU A 18 -8.97 -12.06 16.68
C GLU A 18 -9.42 -10.60 16.73
N MET A 19 -8.49 -9.65 16.40
CA MET A 19 -8.84 -8.24 16.44
C MET A 19 -9.89 -7.89 15.40
N ILE A 20 -11.00 -7.33 15.88
CA ILE A 20 -12.02 -6.71 15.05
C ILE A 20 -11.83 -5.19 15.15
N LEU A 21 -11.30 -4.60 14.09
CA LEU A 21 -11.16 -3.15 13.98
C LEU A 21 -11.65 -2.76 12.58
N THR A 22 -12.68 -1.94 12.52
CA THR A 22 -13.33 -1.54 11.27
C THR A 22 -12.88 -0.17 10.78
N GLU A 23 -12.33 0.65 11.67
CA GLU A 23 -11.87 2.01 11.37
C GLU A 23 -10.69 2.42 12.25
N LEU A 24 -9.88 3.34 11.75
CA LEU A 24 -8.85 4.05 12.49
C LEU A 24 -9.28 5.51 12.68
N PRO A 25 -9.02 6.13 13.85
CA PRO A 25 -9.25 7.56 14.02
C PRO A 25 -8.49 8.39 12.98
N ASP A 26 -9.11 9.47 12.50
CA ASP A 26 -8.47 10.40 11.56
C ASP A 26 -7.28 11.16 12.16
N SER A 27 -7.11 11.12 13.48
CA SER A 27 -5.93 11.66 14.16
C SER A 27 -4.62 10.90 13.86
N ILE A 28 -4.70 9.64 13.38
CA ILE A 28 -3.51 8.81 13.15
C ILE A 28 -2.70 9.33 11.95
N ILE A 29 -1.45 9.68 12.22
CA ILE A 29 -0.47 10.19 11.25
C ILE A 29 0.56 9.11 10.88
N SER A 30 0.91 8.24 11.82
CA SER A 30 1.86 7.17 11.56
C SER A 30 1.45 5.82 12.16
N ILE A 31 1.83 4.75 11.45
CA ILE A 31 1.70 3.36 11.90
C ILE A 31 3.11 2.76 11.88
N GLY A 32 3.58 2.29 13.04
CA GLY A 32 4.94 1.85 13.27
C GLY A 32 5.31 0.49 12.64
N TYR A 33 6.50 0.02 13.00
CA TYR A 33 7.05 -1.26 12.58
C TYR A 33 6.21 -2.44 13.11
N GLU A 34 5.80 -3.35 12.22
CA GLU A 34 5.00 -4.54 12.56
C GLU A 34 3.73 -4.29 13.37
N THR A 35 3.18 -3.09 13.36
CA THR A 35 2.06 -2.70 14.25
C THR A 35 0.89 -3.66 14.18
N PHE A 36 0.41 -3.99 12.96
CA PHE A 36 -0.70 -4.92 12.74
C PHE A 36 -0.26 -6.21 12.05
N ARG A 37 1.04 -6.54 12.09
CA ARG A 37 1.53 -7.76 11.43
C ARG A 37 0.86 -9.00 12.02
N TYR A 38 0.37 -9.90 11.13
CA TYR A 38 -0.37 -11.11 11.50
C TYR A 38 -1.73 -10.86 12.19
N CYS A 39 -2.34 -9.68 12.01
CA CYS A 39 -3.72 -9.44 12.41
C CYS A 39 -4.68 -10.02 11.37
N THR A 40 -4.80 -11.34 11.32
CA THR A 40 -5.54 -12.06 10.26
C THR A 40 -7.05 -11.79 10.29
N GLY A 41 -7.60 -11.40 11.44
CA GLY A 41 -9.00 -11.01 11.59
C GLY A 41 -9.32 -9.55 11.22
N LEU A 42 -8.30 -8.74 10.93
CA LEU A 42 -8.46 -7.31 10.66
C LEU A 42 -9.20 -7.05 9.34
N THR A 43 -10.32 -6.32 9.40
CA THR A 43 -11.21 -6.07 8.25
C THR A 43 -11.32 -4.60 7.86
N LEU A 44 -10.27 -3.80 8.13
CA LEU A 44 -10.23 -2.39 7.72
C LEU A 44 -10.46 -2.25 6.21
N THR A 45 -11.34 -1.32 5.84
CA THR A 45 -11.59 -0.93 4.46
C THR A 45 -10.97 0.41 4.10
N GLU A 46 -10.67 1.22 5.12
CA GLU A 46 -10.04 2.54 4.97
C GLU A 46 -8.98 2.77 6.06
N LEU A 47 -8.01 3.60 5.76
CA LEU A 47 -7.00 4.10 6.70
C LEU A 47 -7.33 5.55 7.09
N SER A 48 -6.71 6.04 8.17
CA SER A 48 -6.81 7.45 8.58
C SER A 48 -6.55 8.40 7.40
N THR A 49 -7.41 9.39 7.20
CA THR A 49 -7.25 10.38 6.13
C THR A 49 -6.00 11.24 6.30
N ASN A 50 -5.50 11.38 7.52
CA ASN A 50 -4.27 12.13 7.84
C ASN A 50 -3.00 11.27 7.84
N LEU A 51 -3.09 9.99 7.52
CA LEU A 51 -1.95 9.09 7.52
C LEU A 51 -0.85 9.53 6.55
N LYS A 52 0.39 9.57 7.02
CA LYS A 52 1.60 9.94 6.26
C LYS A 52 2.58 8.79 6.11
N VAL A 53 2.73 7.97 7.13
CA VAL A 53 3.79 6.96 7.21
C VAL A 53 3.23 5.60 7.57
N LEU A 54 3.59 4.61 6.77
CA LEU A 54 3.38 3.19 7.03
C LEU A 54 4.74 2.53 7.27
N GLY A 55 4.95 2.02 8.46
CA GLY A 55 6.19 1.35 8.85
C GLY A 55 6.41 0.02 8.13
N THR A 56 7.61 -0.51 8.29
CA THR A 56 7.96 -1.84 7.76
C THR A 56 7.04 -2.90 8.37
N PHE A 57 6.46 -3.77 7.52
CA PHE A 57 5.47 -4.79 7.91
C PHE A 57 4.22 -4.25 8.62
N ALA A 58 3.86 -2.98 8.48
CA ALA A 58 2.75 -2.38 9.23
C ALA A 58 1.47 -3.23 9.20
N PHE A 59 1.12 -3.79 8.04
CA PHE A 59 -0.01 -4.70 7.83
C PHE A 59 0.39 -6.05 7.21
N GLY A 60 1.64 -6.46 7.34
CA GLY A 60 2.09 -7.72 6.75
C GLY A 60 1.27 -8.92 7.25
N ASN A 61 0.83 -9.80 6.32
CA ASN A 61 0.04 -10.99 6.63
C ASN A 61 -1.32 -10.68 7.31
N CYS A 62 -1.99 -9.63 6.86
CA CYS A 62 -3.37 -9.32 7.24
C CYS A 62 -4.34 -9.90 6.21
N ASP A 63 -4.73 -11.17 6.38
CA ASP A 63 -5.46 -11.97 5.37
C ASP A 63 -6.84 -11.39 5.03
N ASN A 64 -7.46 -10.67 5.95
CA ASN A 64 -8.79 -10.10 5.79
C ASN A 64 -8.81 -8.58 5.55
N LEU A 65 -7.66 -7.94 5.42
CA LEU A 65 -7.56 -6.51 5.13
C LEU A 65 -8.11 -6.18 3.74
N MET A 66 -9.12 -5.31 3.65
CA MET A 66 -9.89 -5.05 2.41
C MET A 66 -9.73 -3.61 1.89
N LEU A 67 -8.52 -3.07 1.94
CA LEU A 67 -8.26 -1.71 1.45
C LEU A 67 -8.43 -1.61 -0.06
N SER A 68 -9.23 -0.65 -0.50
CA SER A 68 -9.42 -0.29 -1.91
C SER A 68 -8.72 1.00 -2.33
N LYS A 69 -8.27 1.81 -1.35
CA LYS A 69 -7.58 3.09 -1.59
C LYS A 69 -6.55 3.37 -0.49
N LEU A 70 -5.52 4.12 -0.84
CA LEU A 70 -4.61 4.76 0.10
C LEU A 70 -5.05 6.22 0.33
N PRO A 71 -4.88 6.78 1.55
CA PRO A 71 -5.12 8.19 1.78
C PRO A 71 -4.21 9.08 0.93
N ASN A 72 -4.76 10.20 0.43
CA ASN A 72 -4.03 11.15 -0.43
C ASN A 72 -2.84 11.85 0.26
N GLY A 73 -2.68 11.65 1.55
CA GLY A 73 -1.58 12.24 2.32
C GLY A 73 -0.38 11.33 2.55
N VAL A 74 -0.46 10.05 2.19
CA VAL A 74 0.62 9.08 2.43
C VAL A 74 1.87 9.45 1.63
N VAL A 75 3.01 9.51 2.32
CA VAL A 75 4.32 9.87 1.76
C VAL A 75 5.26 8.67 1.69
N ASP A 76 5.24 7.84 2.71
CA ASP A 76 6.15 6.70 2.85
C ASP A 76 5.38 5.39 3.10
N ILE A 77 5.63 4.41 2.23
CA ILE A 77 5.17 3.03 2.39
C ILE A 77 6.39 2.17 2.66
N GLY A 78 6.52 1.66 3.88
CA GLY A 78 7.66 0.90 4.35
C GLY A 78 7.86 -0.44 3.65
N ASN A 79 9.02 -1.06 3.90
CA ASN A 79 9.30 -2.39 3.35
C ASN A 79 8.23 -3.39 3.85
N LYS A 80 7.71 -4.21 2.93
CA LYS A 80 6.73 -5.25 3.26
C LYS A 80 5.47 -4.75 3.98
N ALA A 81 5.13 -3.45 3.83
CA ALA A 81 4.04 -2.82 4.58
C ALA A 81 2.70 -3.55 4.43
N PHE A 82 2.41 -4.09 3.25
CA PHE A 82 1.21 -4.86 2.93
C PHE A 82 1.52 -6.26 2.38
N CYS A 83 2.71 -6.81 2.65
CA CYS A 83 3.05 -8.11 2.09
C CYS A 83 2.06 -9.19 2.55
N PHE A 84 1.66 -10.05 1.62
CA PHE A 84 0.71 -11.14 1.85
C PHE A 84 -0.64 -10.66 2.43
N CYS A 85 -1.21 -9.60 1.84
CA CYS A 85 -2.57 -9.12 2.09
C CYS A 85 -3.45 -9.43 0.87
N PRO A 86 -4.03 -10.64 0.75
CA PRO A 86 -4.64 -11.13 -0.49
C PRO A 86 -5.94 -10.43 -0.87
N LYS A 87 -6.59 -9.73 0.06
CA LYS A 87 -7.89 -9.08 -0.18
C LYS A 87 -7.81 -7.58 -0.47
N ILE A 88 -6.61 -6.98 -0.44
CA ILE A 88 -6.51 -5.57 -0.86
C ILE A 88 -6.72 -5.44 -2.37
N THR A 89 -7.47 -4.40 -2.76
CA THR A 89 -7.85 -4.14 -4.16
C THR A 89 -7.48 -2.73 -4.59
N LEU A 90 -6.39 -2.20 -4.04
CA LEU A 90 -5.86 -0.88 -4.39
C LEU A 90 -5.67 -0.76 -5.90
N ASN A 91 -6.16 0.35 -6.47
CA ASN A 91 -6.01 0.64 -7.89
C ASN A 91 -5.24 1.92 -8.19
N ARG A 92 -4.85 2.67 -7.14
CA ARG A 92 -4.13 3.95 -7.26
C ARG A 92 -3.04 4.08 -6.21
N ILE A 93 -1.93 4.66 -6.63
CA ILE A 93 -0.86 5.17 -5.76
C ILE A 93 -0.93 6.70 -5.80
N PRO A 94 -1.29 7.37 -4.70
CA PRO A 94 -1.46 8.82 -4.65
C PRO A 94 -0.20 9.60 -5.02
N SER A 95 -0.39 10.81 -5.55
CA SER A 95 0.71 11.71 -5.97
C SER A 95 1.62 12.16 -4.81
N SER A 96 1.16 12.03 -3.57
CA SER A 96 1.94 12.32 -2.36
C SER A 96 3.03 11.29 -2.07
N VAL A 97 2.92 10.06 -2.61
CA VAL A 97 3.84 8.96 -2.30
C VAL A 97 5.21 9.23 -2.93
N GLN A 98 6.24 9.29 -2.08
CA GLN A 98 7.63 9.54 -2.48
C GLN A 98 8.50 8.29 -2.40
N ARG A 99 8.13 7.33 -1.54
CA ARG A 99 8.85 6.07 -1.34
C ARG A 99 7.89 4.88 -1.24
N ILE A 100 8.23 3.81 -1.95
CA ILE A 100 7.63 2.48 -1.77
C ILE A 100 8.76 1.50 -1.50
N GLY A 101 8.77 0.92 -0.31
CA GLY A 101 9.81 0.02 0.15
C GLY A 101 9.82 -1.33 -0.54
N ASP A 102 10.88 -2.08 -0.26
CA ASP A 102 11.08 -3.41 -0.80
C ASP A 102 9.93 -4.35 -0.43
N GLU A 103 9.44 -5.12 -1.39
CA GLU A 103 8.34 -6.09 -1.23
C GLU A 103 7.06 -5.51 -0.60
N ALA A 104 6.81 -4.19 -0.72
CA ALA A 104 5.72 -3.51 -0.02
C ALA A 104 4.35 -4.14 -0.27
N PHE A 105 4.10 -4.65 -1.47
CA PHE A 105 2.85 -5.32 -1.88
C PHE A 105 3.08 -6.76 -2.34
N THR A 106 4.18 -7.39 -1.96
CA THR A 106 4.45 -8.79 -2.34
C THR A 106 3.32 -9.71 -1.88
N GLY A 107 2.86 -10.59 -2.78
CA GLY A 107 1.84 -11.60 -2.48
C GLY A 107 0.42 -11.05 -2.36
N CYS A 108 0.18 -9.81 -2.81
CA CYS A 108 -1.15 -9.21 -2.83
C CYS A 108 -1.95 -9.68 -4.04
N SER A 109 -2.59 -10.85 -3.95
CA SER A 109 -3.33 -11.47 -5.06
C SER A 109 -4.62 -10.73 -5.46
N GLY A 110 -5.12 -9.82 -4.64
CA GLY A 110 -6.28 -8.98 -4.95
C GLY A 110 -5.98 -7.82 -5.90
N LEU A 111 -4.71 -7.46 -6.08
CA LEU A 111 -4.32 -6.40 -7.01
C LEU A 111 -4.48 -6.87 -8.46
N THR A 112 -5.16 -6.08 -9.29
CA THR A 112 -5.39 -6.37 -10.71
C THR A 112 -4.81 -5.31 -11.64
N ASN A 113 -4.90 -4.06 -11.25
CA ASN A 113 -4.31 -2.92 -11.95
C ASN A 113 -3.91 -1.84 -10.95
N ILE A 114 -2.85 -1.10 -11.26
CA ILE A 114 -2.36 0.02 -10.45
C ILE A 114 -2.12 1.22 -11.36
N THR A 115 -2.58 2.38 -10.95
CA THR A 115 -2.29 3.66 -11.58
C THR A 115 -1.50 4.54 -10.62
N PHE A 116 -0.34 4.99 -11.03
CA PHE A 116 0.44 6.00 -10.29
C PHE A 116 -0.01 7.38 -10.71
N GLU A 117 -0.26 8.27 -9.75
CA GLU A 117 -0.66 9.66 -10.03
C GLU A 117 0.53 10.59 -10.25
N ALA A 118 1.70 10.22 -9.72
CA ALA A 118 2.95 10.97 -9.90
C ALA A 118 4.15 10.02 -9.86
N ILE A 119 5.31 10.54 -10.24
CA ILE A 119 6.57 9.79 -10.19
C ILE A 119 6.95 9.47 -8.73
N VAL A 120 7.20 8.20 -8.45
CA VAL A 120 7.72 7.74 -7.16
C VAL A 120 9.24 7.70 -7.22
N LYS A 121 9.90 8.58 -6.47
CA LYS A 121 11.36 8.76 -6.53
C LYS A 121 12.16 7.54 -6.07
N ASN A 122 11.65 6.83 -5.08
CA ASN A 122 12.30 5.68 -4.47
C ASN A 122 11.36 4.47 -4.51
N MET A 123 11.53 3.63 -5.52
CA MET A 123 10.76 2.40 -5.69
C MET A 123 11.69 1.22 -5.91
N TYR A 124 11.47 0.14 -5.18
CA TYR A 124 12.33 -1.05 -5.23
C TYR A 124 11.86 -2.05 -6.30
N LEU A 125 12.78 -2.95 -6.73
CA LEU A 125 12.56 -3.88 -7.84
C LEU A 125 11.51 -4.96 -7.56
N THR A 126 11.17 -5.19 -6.31
CA THR A 126 10.34 -6.32 -5.84
C THR A 126 9.00 -5.90 -5.25
N VAL A 127 8.64 -4.62 -5.43
CA VAL A 127 7.43 -4.00 -4.83
C VAL A 127 6.17 -4.85 -5.03
N PHE A 128 5.97 -5.40 -6.24
CA PHE A 128 4.79 -6.19 -6.63
C PHE A 128 5.12 -7.66 -6.93
N SER A 129 6.17 -8.21 -6.33
CA SER A 129 6.50 -9.61 -6.52
C SER A 129 5.34 -10.52 -6.07
N ASN A 130 5.14 -11.64 -6.75
CA ASN A 130 4.09 -12.59 -6.42
C ASN A 130 2.67 -11.98 -6.36
N CYS A 131 2.37 -11.00 -7.24
CA CYS A 131 1.02 -10.47 -7.47
C CYS A 131 0.45 -11.09 -8.75
N PRO A 132 -0.11 -12.31 -8.73
CA PRO A 132 -0.40 -13.09 -9.93
C PRO A 132 -1.48 -12.47 -10.82
N ASN A 133 -2.37 -11.67 -10.25
CA ASN A 133 -3.49 -11.05 -10.95
C ASN A 133 -3.20 -9.60 -11.37
N LEU A 134 -2.04 -9.04 -11.01
CA LEU A 134 -1.66 -7.69 -11.45
C LEU A 134 -1.20 -7.73 -12.90
N THR A 135 -2.05 -7.23 -13.80
CA THR A 135 -1.85 -7.30 -15.26
C THR A 135 -1.55 -5.96 -15.90
N ILE A 136 -1.89 -4.85 -15.25
CA ILE A 136 -1.68 -3.50 -15.79
C ILE A 136 -1.11 -2.58 -14.72
N ILE A 137 -0.02 -1.88 -15.07
CA ILE A 137 0.50 -0.77 -14.28
C ILE A 137 0.56 0.47 -15.17
N ARG A 138 -0.13 1.55 -14.80
CA ARG A 138 -0.15 2.83 -15.51
C ARG A 138 0.71 3.83 -14.76
N VAL A 139 1.59 4.49 -15.50
CA VAL A 139 2.53 5.48 -14.94
C VAL A 139 2.51 6.77 -15.75
N PRO A 140 2.54 7.95 -15.11
CA PRO A 140 2.53 9.24 -15.80
C PRO A 140 3.93 9.70 -16.24
N TRP A 141 4.88 8.79 -16.35
CA TRP A 141 6.25 9.09 -16.78
C TRP A 141 6.68 8.19 -17.92
N SER A 142 7.71 8.63 -18.65
CA SER A 142 8.26 7.93 -19.82
C SER A 142 9.03 6.68 -19.42
N GLU A 143 9.14 5.73 -20.33
CA GLU A 143 9.94 4.53 -20.14
C GLU A 143 11.39 4.88 -19.74
N GLY A 144 11.92 4.20 -18.73
CA GLY A 144 13.25 4.41 -18.21
C GLY A 144 13.40 5.53 -17.18
N ALA A 145 12.38 6.37 -16.95
CA ALA A 145 12.44 7.43 -15.95
C ALA A 145 12.50 6.89 -14.52
N VAL A 146 11.93 5.71 -14.25
CA VAL A 146 12.07 4.96 -13.01
C VAL A 146 12.58 3.58 -13.32
N SER A 147 13.73 3.21 -12.74
CA SER A 147 14.37 1.92 -13.00
C SER A 147 13.57 0.74 -12.40
N GLY A 148 13.75 -0.44 -13.01
CA GLY A 148 13.32 -1.72 -12.43
C GLY A 148 11.90 -2.16 -12.78
N ALA A 149 11.20 -1.46 -13.70
CA ALA A 149 9.91 -1.94 -14.18
C ALA A 149 10.03 -3.38 -14.72
N PRO A 150 9.07 -4.23 -14.47
CA PRO A 150 7.74 -4.02 -13.84
C PRO A 150 7.72 -4.19 -12.31
N TRP A 151 8.80 -3.90 -11.61
CA TRP A 151 8.95 -3.92 -10.14
C TRP A 151 8.44 -5.22 -9.49
N GLY A 152 8.78 -6.35 -10.11
CA GLY A 152 8.42 -7.70 -9.66
C GLY A 152 7.04 -8.20 -10.14
N ALA A 153 6.26 -7.39 -10.83
CA ALA A 153 4.95 -7.77 -11.38
C ALA A 153 5.11 -8.55 -12.71
N ALA A 154 5.44 -9.83 -12.62
CA ALA A 154 5.83 -10.65 -13.77
C ALA A 154 4.79 -10.71 -14.91
N ASN A 155 3.51 -10.52 -14.60
CA ASN A 155 2.40 -10.60 -15.54
C ASN A 155 1.92 -9.23 -16.03
N ALA A 156 2.51 -8.12 -15.52
CA ALA A 156 1.98 -6.79 -15.80
C ALA A 156 2.54 -6.18 -17.08
N THR A 157 1.66 -5.57 -17.86
CA THR A 157 2.00 -4.62 -18.91
C THR A 157 2.11 -3.22 -18.32
N ILE A 158 3.21 -2.51 -18.60
CA ILE A 158 3.38 -1.11 -18.18
C ILE A 158 2.85 -0.20 -19.30
N ILE A 159 2.01 0.76 -18.92
CA ILE A 159 1.52 1.82 -19.79
C ILE A 159 2.19 3.12 -19.33
N TYR A 160 3.16 3.60 -20.14
CA TYR A 160 3.90 4.82 -19.90
C TYR A 160 3.16 6.05 -20.40
N ASP A 161 3.56 7.24 -19.92
CA ASP A 161 3.01 8.54 -20.32
C ASP A 161 1.47 8.60 -20.16
N TYR A 162 0.94 7.83 -19.22
CA TYR A 162 -0.48 7.80 -18.94
C TYR A 162 -0.92 9.12 -18.30
N THR A 163 -1.74 9.87 -19.01
CA THR A 163 -2.39 11.07 -18.48
C THR A 163 -3.79 10.67 -18.03
N ASN A 164 -4.10 10.90 -16.77
CA ASN A 164 -5.47 10.74 -16.24
C ASN A 164 -6.31 11.87 -16.88
N LYS A 165 -6.81 11.65 -18.08
CA LYS A 165 -7.89 12.50 -18.61
C LYS A 165 -9.10 12.06 -17.82
N GLU A 166 -9.52 12.89 -16.86
CA GLU A 166 -10.88 12.79 -16.34
C GLU A 166 -11.79 12.85 -17.57
N GLU A 167 -12.51 11.74 -17.81
CA GLU A 167 -13.63 11.76 -18.76
C GLU A 167 -14.63 12.75 -18.20
N ASN A 168 -14.69 13.97 -18.82
CA ASN A 168 -15.72 14.97 -18.57
C ASN A 168 -17.07 14.45 -19.10
#